data_c148aad1677e66b1422898bcf75dbf48
#
_entry.id   c148aad1677e66b1422898bcf75dbf48
#
_cell.length_a   1.000
_cell.length_b   1.000
_cell.length_c   1.000
_cell.angle_alpha   90.00
_cell.angle_beta   90.00
_cell.angle_gamma   90.00
#
_symmetry.space_group_name_H-M   'P 1'
#
loop_
_entity.id
_entity.type
_entity.pdbx_description
1 polymer ?
#
loop_
_entity_poly.entity_id
_entity_poly.type
_entity_poly.pdbx_seq_one_letter_code
_entity_poly.pdbx_strand_id
1 'polypeptide(L)'
;MPESRSCVMPTVRYHDAPAAIDWLCKVFGFERHVVYAGPDGTIGHAELKLGGGMIMLGTTKDDEYGRGFKSPEEVGGFETRSTYIVVPDADAVYVRAKAAGGTIVREIKGTDYGSREFTVKDAEGHSWTVGTYDPWAAHG
;
A
#
# COMPACT_ATOMS: atom_id res chain seq x y z
N MET A 1 9.25 -3.89 -25.21
CA MET A 1 7.83 -4.14 -24.86
C MET A 1 7.39 -3.14 -23.82
N PRO A 2 6.32 -2.42 -24.05
CA PRO A 2 5.76 -1.64 -22.95
C PRO A 2 5.26 -2.59 -21.87
N GLU A 3 5.50 -2.23 -20.63
CA GLU A 3 4.98 -2.99 -19.50
C GLU A 3 3.46 -2.93 -19.48
N SER A 4 2.82 -4.04 -19.15
CA SER A 4 1.39 -4.02 -18.85
C SER A 4 1.14 -3.14 -17.65
N ARG A 5 0.16 -2.28 -17.73
CA ARG A 5 -0.22 -1.38 -16.64
C ARG A 5 -1.63 -1.72 -16.19
N SER A 6 -1.82 -1.74 -14.89
CA SER A 6 -3.15 -1.94 -14.33
C SER A 6 -4.02 -0.72 -14.61
N CYS A 7 -5.28 -0.95 -14.98
CA CYS A 7 -6.28 0.12 -15.07
C CYS A 7 -7.13 0.19 -13.80
N VAL A 8 -6.86 -0.67 -12.83
CA VAL A 8 -7.54 -0.68 -11.54
C VAL A 8 -6.56 -0.18 -10.49
N MET A 9 -6.89 0.92 -9.84
CA MET A 9 -6.00 1.58 -8.89
C MET A 9 -6.67 1.65 -7.53
N PRO A 10 -6.11 0.98 -6.50
CA PRO A 10 -6.58 1.17 -5.14
C PRO A 10 -6.44 2.62 -4.70
N THR A 11 -7.37 3.10 -3.92
CA THR A 11 -7.30 4.43 -3.33
C THR A 11 -7.29 4.30 -1.82
N VAL A 12 -6.48 5.14 -1.16
CA VAL A 12 -6.30 5.09 0.28
C VAL A 12 -6.37 6.51 0.83
N ARG A 13 -6.98 6.68 1.99
CA ARG A 13 -6.98 7.96 2.70
C ARG A 13 -6.15 7.84 3.96
N TYR A 14 -5.35 8.86 4.23
CA TYR A 14 -4.49 8.91 5.42
C TYR A 14 -4.73 10.21 6.18
N HIS A 15 -4.66 10.14 7.49
CA HIS A 15 -4.65 11.35 8.32
C HIS A 15 -3.34 12.10 8.15
N ASP A 16 -2.23 11.37 8.10
CA ASP A 16 -0.90 11.93 7.82
C ASP A 16 -0.38 11.37 6.49
N ALA A 17 -0.90 11.93 5.40
CA ALA A 17 -0.54 11.46 4.06
C ALA A 17 0.94 11.66 3.71
N PRO A 18 1.61 12.77 4.08
CA PRO A 18 3.05 12.88 3.81
C PRO A 18 3.87 11.77 4.44
N ALA A 19 3.61 11.44 5.71
CA ALA A 19 4.31 10.34 6.38
C ALA A 19 4.00 8.99 5.74
N ALA A 20 2.75 8.78 5.32
CA ALA A 20 2.35 7.55 4.63
C ALA A 20 3.08 7.38 3.31
N ILE A 21 3.21 8.45 2.52
CA ILE A 21 3.94 8.41 1.25
C ILE A 21 5.39 8.00 1.49
N ASP A 22 6.05 8.62 2.46
CA ASP A 22 7.45 8.29 2.79
C ASP A 22 7.60 6.82 3.19
N TRP A 23 6.70 6.33 4.01
CA TRP A 23 6.72 4.94 4.47
C TRP A 23 6.51 3.95 3.32
N LEU A 24 5.51 4.21 2.49
CA LEU A 24 5.18 3.35 1.34
C LEU A 24 6.35 3.29 0.34
N CYS A 25 6.98 4.42 0.08
CA CYS A 25 8.13 4.47 -0.81
C CYS A 25 9.33 3.73 -0.22
N LYS A 26 9.59 3.93 1.07
CA LYS A 26 10.73 3.31 1.76
C LYS A 26 10.58 1.81 1.89
N VAL A 27 9.41 1.34 2.27
CA VAL A 27 9.18 -0.07 2.59
C VAL A 27 8.95 -0.90 1.33
N PHE A 28 8.00 -0.49 0.49
CA PHE A 28 7.59 -1.29 -0.66
C PHE A 28 8.33 -0.93 -1.95
N GLY A 29 8.96 0.23 -1.99
CA GLY A 29 9.64 0.69 -3.19
C GLY A 29 8.74 1.46 -4.16
N PHE A 30 7.61 1.97 -3.67
CA PHE A 30 6.81 2.86 -4.51
C PHE A 30 7.61 4.07 -4.95
N GLU A 31 7.34 4.54 -6.15
CA GLU A 31 7.89 5.78 -6.69
C GLU A 31 6.79 6.83 -6.78
N ARG A 32 7.12 8.05 -6.37
CA ARG A 32 6.20 9.17 -6.53
C ARG A 32 6.04 9.49 -8.01
N HIS A 33 4.80 9.38 -8.49
CA HIS A 33 4.47 9.76 -9.88
C HIS A 33 4.03 11.22 -9.92
N VAL A 34 3.05 11.59 -9.13
CA VAL A 34 2.69 12.98 -8.87
C VAL A 34 2.29 13.13 -7.40
N VAL A 35 2.54 14.31 -6.86
CA VAL A 35 2.10 14.67 -5.50
C VAL A 35 1.63 16.12 -5.55
N TYR A 36 0.36 16.34 -5.28
CA TYR A 36 -0.24 17.67 -5.21
C TYR A 36 -0.46 18.06 -3.76
N ALA A 37 0.36 18.97 -3.26
CA ALA A 37 0.25 19.45 -1.90
C ALA A 37 -1.01 20.31 -1.75
N GLY A 38 -1.67 20.14 -0.61
CA GLY A 38 -2.77 21.00 -0.19
C GLY A 38 -2.30 21.96 0.91
N PRO A 39 -3.23 22.69 1.52
CA PRO A 39 -2.89 23.61 2.61
C PRO A 39 -2.47 22.84 3.87
N ASP A 40 -1.67 23.51 4.71
CA ASP A 40 -1.33 23.06 6.07
C ASP A 40 -0.72 21.64 6.13
N GLY A 41 0.16 21.32 5.17
CA GLY A 41 0.85 20.03 5.17
C GLY A 41 -0.02 18.87 4.71
N THR A 42 -1.19 19.12 4.14
CA THR A 42 -2.03 18.06 3.59
C THR A 42 -1.60 17.70 2.17
N ILE A 43 -2.08 16.57 1.71
CA ILE A 43 -1.91 16.13 0.32
C ILE A 43 -3.29 16.09 -0.32
N GLY A 44 -3.50 16.92 -1.33
CA GLY A 44 -4.76 16.93 -2.07
C GLY A 44 -4.94 15.67 -2.90
N HIS A 45 -3.86 15.22 -3.54
CA HIS A 45 -3.87 14.01 -4.36
C HIS A 45 -2.43 13.57 -4.60
N ALA A 46 -2.20 12.26 -4.53
CA ALA A 46 -0.91 11.67 -4.87
C ALA A 46 -1.12 10.38 -5.64
N GLU A 47 -0.18 10.09 -6.51
CA GLU A 47 -0.11 8.87 -7.29
C GLU A 47 1.26 8.24 -7.07
N LEU A 48 1.27 7.01 -6.59
CA LEU A 48 2.50 6.25 -6.36
C LEU A 48 2.47 5.02 -7.25
N LYS A 49 3.55 4.76 -7.96
CA LYS A 49 3.62 3.62 -8.87
C LYS A 49 4.61 2.56 -8.35
N LEU A 50 4.30 1.32 -8.65
CA LEU A 50 5.16 0.18 -8.36
C LEU A 50 5.00 -0.83 -9.51
N GLY A 51 6.06 -1.02 -10.31
CA GLY A 51 5.96 -1.84 -11.52
C GLY A 51 4.85 -1.34 -12.44
N GLY A 52 3.96 -2.22 -12.84
CA GLY A 52 2.80 -1.87 -13.67
C GLY A 52 1.59 -1.41 -12.87
N GLY A 53 1.70 -1.30 -11.55
CA GLY A 53 0.61 -0.90 -10.67
C GLY A 53 0.73 0.52 -10.17
N MET A 54 -0.38 1.03 -9.67
CA MET A 54 -0.43 2.38 -9.10
C MET A 54 -1.47 2.42 -7.99
N ILE A 55 -1.19 3.21 -6.96
CA ILE A 55 -2.20 3.58 -5.97
C ILE A 55 -2.37 5.09 -6.00
N MET A 56 -3.54 5.55 -5.59
CA MET A 56 -3.81 6.97 -5.41
C MET A 56 -4.16 7.22 -3.95
N LEU A 57 -3.72 8.34 -3.41
CA LEU A 57 -4.02 8.65 -2.02
C LEU A 57 -4.11 10.14 -1.79
N GLY A 58 -4.65 10.49 -0.66
CA GLY A 58 -4.75 11.87 -0.22
C GLY A 58 -5.06 11.92 1.26
N THR A 59 -5.00 13.13 1.81
CA THR A 59 -5.36 13.36 3.21
C THR A 59 -6.87 13.23 3.39
N THR A 60 -7.30 12.66 4.51
CA THR A 60 -8.72 12.56 4.86
C THR A 60 -9.38 13.94 4.84
N LYS A 61 -10.62 13.99 4.37
CA LYS A 61 -11.40 15.22 4.28
C LYS A 61 -12.81 14.99 4.77
N ASP A 62 -13.40 16.01 5.38
CA ASP A 62 -14.81 16.01 5.73
C ASP A 62 -15.62 16.66 4.62
N ASP A 63 -15.65 16.03 3.45
CA ASP A 63 -16.44 16.44 2.31
C ASP A 63 -17.35 15.28 1.87
N GLU A 64 -18.12 15.50 0.83
CA GLU A 64 -19.09 14.48 0.35
C GLU A 64 -18.40 13.15 0.07
N TYR A 65 -17.26 13.16 -0.60
CA TYR A 65 -16.51 11.95 -0.90
C TYR A 65 -15.89 11.34 0.37
N GLY A 66 -15.24 12.19 1.18
CA GLY A 66 -14.51 11.74 2.38
C GLY A 66 -15.39 11.16 3.45
N ARG A 67 -16.67 11.58 3.53
CA ARG A 67 -17.61 11.03 4.52
C ARG A 67 -17.95 9.56 4.29
N GLY A 68 -17.65 9.02 3.12
CA GLY A 68 -17.83 7.61 2.83
C GLY A 68 -16.71 6.71 3.38
N PHE A 69 -15.69 7.28 3.99
CA PHE A 69 -14.51 6.53 4.43
C PHE A 69 -14.24 6.70 5.91
N LYS A 70 -13.75 5.62 6.50
CA LYS A 70 -13.21 5.60 7.86
C LYS A 70 -11.85 4.94 7.80
N SER A 71 -10.93 5.37 8.68
CA SER A 71 -9.66 4.66 8.84
C SER A 71 -9.89 3.37 9.63
N PRO A 72 -9.02 2.37 9.51
CA PRO A 72 -9.15 1.16 10.32
C PRO A 72 -9.23 1.45 11.82
N GLU A 73 -8.46 2.42 12.32
CA GLU A 73 -8.52 2.81 13.73
C GLU A 73 -9.91 3.25 14.16
N GLU A 74 -10.64 3.92 13.28
CA GLU A 74 -11.98 4.44 13.57
C GLU A 74 -13.06 3.35 13.58
N VAL A 75 -12.73 2.15 13.10
CA VAL A 75 -13.67 1.03 13.01
C VAL A 75 -13.13 -0.22 13.71
N GLY A 76 -12.38 -0.02 14.79
CA GLY A 76 -11.91 -1.12 15.63
C GLY A 76 -10.69 -1.87 15.09
N GLY A 77 -9.96 -1.29 14.16
CA GLY A 77 -8.77 -1.91 13.59
C GLY A 77 -9.04 -2.85 12.42
N PHE A 78 -10.29 -2.89 11.94
CA PHE A 78 -10.65 -3.76 10.82
C PHE A 78 -10.45 -3.07 9.49
N GLU A 79 -10.12 -3.87 8.47
CA GLU A 79 -10.11 -3.46 7.06
C GLU A 79 -11.26 -4.15 6.34
N THR A 80 -11.90 -3.43 5.43
CA THR A 80 -12.93 -4.02 4.55
C THR A 80 -12.35 -4.43 3.20
N ARG A 81 -11.13 -4.06 2.91
CA ARG A 81 -10.37 -4.42 1.72
C ARG A 81 -8.92 -4.66 2.10
N SER A 82 -8.19 -5.32 1.22
CA SER A 82 -6.75 -5.48 1.36
C SER A 82 -6.08 -5.23 0.01
N THR A 83 -4.79 -4.92 0.06
CA THR A 83 -3.98 -4.73 -1.14
C THR A 83 -2.86 -5.76 -1.14
N TYR A 84 -2.72 -6.46 -2.26
CA TYR A 84 -1.63 -7.41 -2.48
C TYR A 84 -0.60 -6.76 -3.40
N ILE A 85 0.66 -6.85 -3.00
CA ILE A 85 1.78 -6.30 -3.76
C ILE A 85 2.67 -7.45 -4.22
N VAL A 86 2.95 -7.50 -5.51
CA VAL A 86 3.89 -8.48 -6.09
C VAL A 86 5.29 -7.87 -6.04
N VAL A 87 6.22 -8.59 -5.43
CA VAL A 87 7.63 -8.16 -5.34
C VAL A 87 8.54 -9.33 -5.71
N PRO A 88 9.76 -9.06 -6.21
CA PRO A 88 10.69 -10.14 -6.52
C PRO A 88 11.32 -10.77 -5.28
N ASP A 89 11.45 -10.02 -4.18
CA ASP A 89 12.11 -10.49 -2.96
C ASP A 89 11.30 -10.06 -1.73
N ALA A 90 10.37 -10.91 -1.31
CA ALA A 90 9.50 -10.62 -0.18
C ALA A 90 10.26 -10.55 1.15
N ASP A 91 11.34 -11.33 1.31
CA ASP A 91 12.14 -11.30 2.54
C ASP A 91 12.82 -9.93 2.74
N ALA A 92 13.31 -9.32 1.67
CA ALA A 92 13.92 -8.00 1.75
C ALA A 92 12.89 -6.94 2.15
N VAL A 93 11.69 -7.01 1.58
CA VAL A 93 10.60 -6.09 1.94
C VAL A 93 10.18 -6.30 3.40
N TYR A 94 10.10 -7.54 3.84
CA TYR A 94 9.76 -7.88 5.23
C TYR A 94 10.73 -7.21 6.22
N VAL A 95 12.03 -7.30 5.95
CA VAL A 95 13.05 -6.66 6.80
C VAL A 95 12.82 -5.14 6.84
N ARG A 96 12.60 -4.51 5.69
CA ARG A 96 12.35 -3.07 5.63
C ARG A 96 11.08 -2.66 6.36
N ALA A 97 10.01 -3.46 6.22
CA ALA A 97 8.74 -3.18 6.88
C ALA A 97 8.88 -3.20 8.40
N LYS A 98 9.58 -4.19 8.93
CA LYS A 98 9.84 -4.28 10.37
C LYS A 98 10.71 -3.12 10.85
N ALA A 99 11.77 -2.81 10.13
CA ALA A 99 12.68 -1.72 10.50
C ALA A 99 11.98 -0.36 10.47
N ALA A 100 10.97 -0.18 9.63
CA ALA A 100 10.21 1.06 9.51
C ALA A 100 9.00 1.12 10.45
N GLY A 101 8.87 0.19 11.38
CA GLY A 101 7.81 0.21 12.39
C GLY A 101 6.47 -0.37 11.94
N GLY A 102 6.44 -1.11 10.85
CA GLY A 102 5.23 -1.80 10.41
C GLY A 102 4.81 -2.88 11.41
N THR A 103 3.51 -3.07 11.56
CA THR A 103 2.95 -4.11 12.44
C THR A 103 2.74 -5.37 11.64
N ILE A 104 3.52 -6.41 11.92
CA ILE A 104 3.40 -7.68 11.20
C ILE A 104 2.16 -8.42 11.69
N VAL A 105 1.24 -8.69 10.78
CA VAL A 105 0.00 -9.43 11.06
C VAL A 105 0.18 -10.92 10.77
N ARG A 106 0.84 -11.23 9.66
CA ARG A 106 1.22 -12.61 9.32
C ARG A 106 2.71 -12.64 9.05
N GLU A 107 3.43 -13.47 9.79
CA GLU A 107 4.86 -13.63 9.62
C GLU A 107 5.19 -14.15 8.23
N ILE A 108 6.38 -13.80 7.73
CA ILE A 108 6.82 -14.25 6.42
C ILE A 108 6.98 -15.76 6.39
N LYS A 109 6.46 -16.38 5.35
CA LYS A 109 6.55 -17.83 5.15
C LYS A 109 6.35 -18.19 3.68
N GLY A 110 6.78 -19.39 3.31
CA GLY A 110 6.45 -19.97 2.01
C GLY A 110 5.02 -20.46 2.00
N THR A 111 4.38 -20.36 0.85
CA THR A 111 3.03 -20.89 0.63
C THR A 111 3.10 -22.20 -0.15
N ASP A 112 2.02 -22.98 -0.13
CA ASP A 112 1.96 -24.25 -0.87
C ASP A 112 1.86 -24.05 -2.39
N TYR A 113 1.57 -22.82 -2.84
CA TYR A 113 1.55 -22.48 -4.27
C TYR A 113 2.84 -21.77 -4.73
N GLY A 114 3.90 -21.85 -3.94
CA GLY A 114 5.23 -21.38 -4.37
C GLY A 114 5.51 -19.92 -4.16
N SER A 115 4.71 -19.23 -3.37
CA SER A 115 4.95 -17.83 -3.02
C SER A 115 5.70 -17.70 -1.70
N ARG A 116 6.28 -16.54 -1.47
CA ARG A 116 6.85 -16.14 -0.19
C ARG A 116 6.10 -14.90 0.25
N GLU A 117 5.36 -14.95 1.36
CA GLU A 117 4.39 -13.91 1.70
C GLU A 117 4.41 -13.49 3.16
N PHE A 118 4.04 -12.23 3.40
CA PHE A 118 3.72 -11.73 4.74
C PHE A 118 2.65 -10.64 4.62
N THR A 119 2.05 -10.29 5.76
CA THR A 119 1.07 -9.19 5.85
C THR A 119 1.52 -8.22 6.90
N VAL A 120 1.48 -6.94 6.58
CA VAL A 120 1.89 -5.85 7.48
C VAL A 120 0.83 -4.76 7.47
N LYS A 121 0.63 -4.12 8.62
CA LYS A 121 -0.17 -2.90 8.73
C LYS A 121 0.76 -1.70 8.78
N ASP A 122 0.39 -0.65 8.07
CA ASP A 122 1.09 0.63 8.15
C ASP A 122 0.70 1.37 9.43
N ALA A 123 1.25 2.58 9.62
CA ALA A 123 1.05 3.35 10.85
C ALA A 123 -0.42 3.73 11.10
N GLU A 124 -1.25 3.73 10.07
CA GLU A 124 -2.68 4.06 10.21
C GLU A 124 -3.58 2.82 10.12
N GLY A 125 -2.98 1.64 10.15
CA GLY A 125 -3.70 0.39 10.24
C GLY A 125 -4.15 -0.22 8.93
N HIS A 126 -3.78 0.35 7.79
CA HIS A 126 -4.10 -0.25 6.50
C HIS A 126 -3.23 -1.48 6.27
N SER A 127 -3.85 -2.56 5.81
CA SER A 127 -3.18 -3.85 5.60
C SER A 127 -2.63 -4.01 4.20
N TRP A 128 -1.41 -4.53 4.12
CA TRP A 128 -0.71 -4.80 2.87
C TRP A 128 -0.18 -6.23 2.93
N THR A 129 -0.56 -7.05 1.96
CA THR A 129 0.04 -8.37 1.80
C THR A 129 1.07 -8.30 0.69
N VAL A 130 2.26 -8.77 0.97
CA VAL A 130 3.40 -8.73 0.05
C VAL A 130 3.77 -10.16 -0.29
N GLY A 131 3.93 -10.45 -1.57
CA GLY A 131 4.27 -11.78 -1.99
C GLY A 131 4.98 -11.83 -3.33
N THR A 132 5.57 -12.96 -3.62
CA THR A 132 6.27 -13.20 -4.88
C THR A 132 5.35 -13.83 -5.94
N TYR A 133 4.16 -14.27 -5.55
CA TYR A 133 3.21 -14.81 -6.52
C TYR A 133 2.72 -13.70 -7.43
N ASP A 134 2.93 -13.89 -8.72
CA ASP A 134 2.47 -12.95 -9.74
C ASP A 134 1.34 -13.61 -10.54
N PRO A 135 0.09 -13.17 -10.34
CA PRO A 135 -1.05 -13.75 -11.08
C PRO A 135 -0.91 -13.66 -12.59
N TRP A 136 -0.26 -12.62 -13.10
CA TRP A 136 -0.07 -12.47 -14.54
C TRP A 136 0.90 -13.52 -15.08
N ALA A 137 2.02 -13.73 -14.38
CA ALA A 137 3.04 -14.69 -14.82
C ALA A 137 2.56 -16.13 -14.67
N ALA A 138 1.76 -16.43 -13.64
CA ALA A 138 1.31 -17.78 -13.35
C ALA A 138 0.24 -18.25 -14.32
N HIS A 139 -0.56 -17.37 -14.87
CA HIS A 139 -1.74 -17.71 -15.70
C HIS A 139 -1.79 -16.93 -17.02
N GLY A 140 -0.80 -16.11 -17.25
CA GLY A 140 -0.69 -15.30 -18.43
C GLY A 140 0.09 -15.96 -19.53
#